data_4ee370784b7ce2ea1158643475594cda
#
_entry.id   4ee370784b7ce2ea1158643475594cda
#
_cell.length_a   1.000
_cell.length_b   1.000
_cell.length_c   1.000
_cell.angle_alpha   90.00
_cell.angle_beta   90.00
_cell.angle_gamma   90.00
#
_symmetry.space_group_name_H-M   'P 1'
#
loop_
_entity.id
_entity.type
_entity.pdbx_description
1 polymer ?
#
loop_
_entity_poly.entity_id
_entity_poly.type
_entity_poly.pdbx_seq_one_letter_code
_entity_poly.pdbx_strand_id
1 'polypeptide(L)'
;MARVFVTGASGFIGGALTTRLLERGDQVVGLARSDEAAERVAARGAEVARGDLLDEESIAACMVGCEAAYHVAGVNSHCPADPDMLLKVNVGGAAAAVRAAARAGIGRMVYTSSAASLGEPAGTVGTEDCTHRGSYLSVYDRSKHEGEQAVVAAAAEMGVEVVAVNPSSVQGPPRTGGNGGIIIAYLNGKLPAFVDTYVSVVDIQDCVEGHLLAAERGESGERYVLNGATLHSLQALEIVSELSAVRDRVRMIPPPVARAAVALAEAAYRLRGKTPSICRARVRTILHGHRYDGSRASRELGLDYTPVADTFARTIEWAVAEGLVTRPLPGAQRAGA
;
A
#
# COMPACT_ATOMS: atom_id res chain seq x y z
N MET A 1 10.55 -23.02 -9.95
CA MET A 1 11.39 -21.95 -10.51
C MET A 1 10.64 -21.38 -11.69
N ALA A 2 9.91 -20.31 -11.51
CA ALA A 2 9.11 -19.66 -12.55
C ALA A 2 9.79 -18.36 -13.01
N ARG A 3 9.57 -17.95 -14.25
CA ARG A 3 9.92 -16.60 -14.72
C ARG A 3 8.69 -15.72 -14.57
N VAL A 4 8.79 -14.68 -13.74
CA VAL A 4 7.65 -13.83 -13.39
C VAL A 4 7.91 -12.36 -13.68
N PHE A 5 6.87 -11.65 -14.10
CA PHE A 5 6.93 -10.22 -14.39
C PHE A 5 6.35 -9.40 -13.24
N VAL A 6 7.05 -8.35 -12.81
CA VAL A 6 6.62 -7.48 -11.71
C VAL A 6 6.62 -6.02 -12.16
N THR A 7 5.44 -5.39 -12.20
CA THR A 7 5.37 -3.94 -12.29
C THR A 7 5.52 -3.32 -10.91
N GLY A 8 6.13 -2.13 -10.82
CA GLY A 8 6.35 -1.50 -9.52
C GLY A 8 7.46 -2.15 -8.67
N ALA A 9 8.31 -2.98 -9.27
CA ALA A 9 9.42 -3.68 -8.63
C ALA A 9 10.43 -2.76 -7.92
N SER A 10 10.51 -1.48 -8.30
CA SER A 10 11.33 -0.46 -7.63
C SER A 10 10.66 0.17 -6.40
N GLY A 11 9.35 -0.09 -6.17
CA GLY A 11 8.55 0.50 -5.10
C GLY A 11 8.64 -0.25 -3.77
N PHE A 12 7.82 0.15 -2.78
CA PHE A 12 7.80 -0.43 -1.44
C PHE A 12 7.29 -1.89 -1.46
N ILE A 13 6.04 -2.11 -1.89
CA ILE A 13 5.45 -3.46 -1.95
C ILE A 13 6.11 -4.27 -3.05
N GLY A 14 6.20 -3.73 -4.27
CA GLY A 14 6.78 -4.45 -5.41
C GLY A 14 8.25 -4.80 -5.22
N GLY A 15 9.03 -3.96 -4.52
CA GLY A 15 10.41 -4.26 -4.16
C GLY A 15 10.53 -5.40 -3.16
N ALA A 16 9.70 -5.41 -2.12
CA ALA A 16 9.66 -6.50 -1.15
C ALA A 16 9.20 -7.82 -1.80
N LEU A 17 8.18 -7.77 -2.67
CA LEU A 17 7.72 -8.91 -3.44
C LEU A 17 8.82 -9.44 -4.38
N THR A 18 9.54 -8.55 -5.09
CA THR A 18 10.66 -8.92 -5.95
C THR A 18 11.74 -9.67 -5.16
N THR A 19 12.13 -9.14 -4.00
CA THR A 19 13.12 -9.80 -3.13
C THR A 19 12.64 -11.20 -2.73
N ARG A 20 11.40 -11.33 -2.29
CA ARG A 20 10.83 -12.60 -1.83
C ARG A 20 10.71 -13.64 -2.95
N LEU A 21 10.34 -13.23 -4.17
CA LEU A 21 10.32 -14.11 -5.35
C LEU A 21 11.72 -14.64 -5.69
N LEU A 22 12.73 -13.79 -5.66
CA LEU A 22 14.13 -14.18 -5.88
C LEU A 22 14.63 -15.15 -4.79
N GLU A 23 14.28 -14.91 -3.51
CA GLU A 23 14.59 -15.83 -2.40
C GLU A 23 13.95 -17.23 -2.59
N ARG A 24 12.78 -17.30 -3.22
CA ARG A 24 12.13 -18.58 -3.61
C ARG A 24 12.82 -19.27 -4.80
N GLY A 25 13.77 -18.61 -5.42
CA GLY A 25 14.49 -19.09 -6.60
C GLY A 25 13.80 -18.78 -7.92
N ASP A 26 12.79 -17.88 -7.95
CA ASP A 26 12.14 -17.46 -9.18
C ASP A 26 13.01 -16.47 -9.95
N GLN A 27 12.88 -16.44 -11.28
CA GLN A 27 13.48 -15.41 -12.13
C GLN A 27 12.52 -14.23 -12.22
N VAL A 28 12.95 -13.05 -11.79
CA VAL A 28 12.08 -11.87 -11.75
C VAL A 28 12.49 -10.87 -12.81
N VAL A 29 11.53 -10.48 -13.66
CA VAL A 29 11.64 -9.38 -14.62
C VAL A 29 10.89 -8.17 -14.05
N GLY A 30 11.61 -7.14 -13.66
CA GLY A 30 11.04 -5.93 -13.05
C GLY A 30 10.90 -4.78 -14.05
N LEU A 31 9.68 -4.26 -14.23
CA LEU A 31 9.43 -3.10 -15.08
C LEU A 31 10.01 -1.82 -14.47
N ALA A 32 10.80 -1.09 -15.24
CA ALA A 32 11.40 0.18 -14.84
C ALA A 32 11.20 1.24 -15.93
N ARG A 33 10.63 2.41 -15.56
CA ARG A 33 10.43 3.54 -16.47
C ARG A 33 11.62 4.50 -16.49
N SER A 34 12.31 4.68 -15.37
CA SER A 34 13.44 5.61 -15.22
C SER A 34 14.73 4.86 -14.87
N ASP A 35 15.89 5.53 -15.05
CA ASP A 35 17.19 4.97 -14.68
C ASP A 35 17.26 4.66 -13.19
N GLU A 36 16.78 5.55 -12.34
CA GLU A 36 16.71 5.34 -10.90
C GLU A 36 15.86 4.11 -10.52
N ALA A 37 14.73 3.88 -11.21
CA ALA A 37 13.91 2.68 -11.01
C ALA A 37 14.67 1.43 -11.46
N ALA A 38 15.39 1.48 -12.58
CA ALA A 38 16.17 0.37 -13.10
C ALA A 38 17.34 -0.01 -12.16
N GLU A 39 18.05 0.98 -11.64
CA GLU A 39 19.10 0.75 -10.63
C GLU A 39 18.56 0.05 -9.39
N ARG A 40 17.39 0.49 -8.88
CA ARG A 40 16.74 -0.17 -7.72
C ARG A 40 16.30 -1.60 -8.01
N VAL A 41 15.83 -1.88 -9.22
CA VAL A 41 15.45 -3.25 -9.64
C VAL A 41 16.70 -4.12 -9.76
N ALA A 42 17.73 -3.64 -10.46
CA ALA A 42 18.99 -4.35 -10.64
C ALA A 42 19.70 -4.63 -9.29
N ALA A 43 19.71 -3.65 -8.38
CA ALA A 43 20.30 -3.80 -7.05
C ALA A 43 19.66 -4.93 -6.20
N ARG A 44 18.43 -5.36 -6.53
CA ARG A 44 17.79 -6.53 -5.90
C ARG A 44 18.16 -7.86 -6.57
N GLY A 45 18.83 -7.83 -7.71
CA GLY A 45 19.16 -9.02 -8.49
C GLY A 45 18.11 -9.42 -9.53
N ALA A 46 17.09 -8.59 -9.76
CA ALA A 46 16.08 -8.83 -10.78
C ALA A 46 16.55 -8.33 -12.16
N GLU A 47 16.09 -8.98 -13.22
CA GLU A 47 16.24 -8.52 -14.59
C GLU A 47 15.45 -7.24 -14.81
N VAL A 48 16.07 -6.25 -15.44
CA VAL A 48 15.43 -4.96 -15.71
C VAL A 48 14.79 -4.96 -17.08
N ALA A 49 13.48 -4.77 -17.14
CA ALA A 49 12.75 -4.50 -18.36
C ALA A 49 12.38 -3.01 -18.45
N ARG A 50 12.73 -2.35 -19.56
CA ARG A 50 12.44 -0.93 -19.80
C ARG A 50 11.09 -0.77 -20.48
N GLY A 51 10.17 -0.04 -19.86
CA GLY A 51 8.84 0.23 -20.43
C GLY A 51 8.03 1.18 -19.56
N ASP A 52 6.90 1.62 -20.10
CA ASP A 52 5.92 2.48 -19.42
C ASP A 52 4.57 1.79 -19.33
N LEU A 53 3.91 1.84 -18.17
CA LEU A 53 2.54 1.30 -17.96
C LEU A 53 1.49 1.90 -18.89
N LEU A 54 1.76 3.07 -19.44
CA LEU A 54 0.85 3.74 -20.38
C LEU A 54 1.12 3.37 -21.85
N ASP A 55 2.11 2.51 -22.09
CA ASP A 55 2.45 1.94 -23.39
C ASP A 55 2.28 0.42 -23.35
N GLU A 56 1.12 -0.06 -23.77
CA GLU A 56 0.72 -1.47 -23.71
C GLU A 56 1.64 -2.38 -24.55
N GLU A 57 2.17 -1.90 -25.68
CA GLU A 57 3.07 -2.68 -26.53
C GLU A 57 4.42 -2.86 -25.84
N SER A 58 4.93 -1.78 -25.23
CA SER A 58 6.15 -1.79 -24.44
C SER A 58 6.07 -2.79 -23.28
N ILE A 59 4.94 -2.81 -22.54
CA ILE A 59 4.76 -3.75 -21.43
C ILE A 59 4.68 -5.18 -21.94
N ALA A 60 3.90 -5.42 -23.02
CA ALA A 60 3.75 -6.77 -23.57
C ALA A 60 5.10 -7.36 -24.03
N ALA A 61 5.93 -6.56 -24.69
CA ALA A 61 7.29 -6.98 -25.07
C ALA A 61 8.16 -7.37 -23.86
N CYS A 62 8.02 -6.64 -22.74
CA CYS A 62 8.72 -6.94 -21.49
C CYS A 62 8.23 -8.22 -20.81
N MET A 63 7.00 -8.65 -21.06
CA MET A 63 6.38 -9.83 -20.44
C MET A 63 6.69 -11.14 -21.15
N VAL A 64 7.28 -11.08 -22.36
CA VAL A 64 7.55 -12.29 -23.17
C VAL A 64 8.39 -13.31 -22.40
N GLY A 65 7.93 -14.56 -22.37
CA GLY A 65 8.60 -15.68 -21.69
C GLY A 65 8.36 -15.71 -20.18
N CYS A 66 7.52 -14.84 -19.63
CA CYS A 66 7.07 -14.95 -18.23
C CYS A 66 5.83 -15.85 -18.14
N GLU A 67 5.74 -16.60 -17.04
CA GLU A 67 4.64 -17.55 -16.76
C GLU A 67 3.49 -16.88 -15.98
N ALA A 68 3.81 -15.88 -15.17
CA ALA A 68 2.84 -15.11 -14.38
C ALA A 68 3.26 -13.65 -14.25
N ALA A 69 2.31 -12.78 -13.89
CA ALA A 69 2.57 -11.38 -13.66
C ALA A 69 2.02 -10.90 -12.32
N TYR A 70 2.75 -9.98 -11.69
CA TYR A 70 2.31 -9.23 -10.51
C TYR A 70 2.22 -7.74 -10.89
N HIS A 71 1.00 -7.23 -10.94
CA HIS A 71 0.80 -5.80 -11.22
C HIS A 71 0.69 -5.02 -9.90
N VAL A 72 1.84 -4.53 -9.44
CA VAL A 72 1.96 -3.78 -8.16
C VAL A 72 2.07 -2.26 -8.37
N ALA A 73 2.41 -1.85 -9.59
CA ALA A 73 2.57 -0.44 -9.91
C ALA A 73 1.27 0.35 -9.75
N GLY A 74 1.39 1.55 -9.21
CA GLY A 74 0.31 2.51 -9.10
C GLY A 74 0.76 3.76 -8.37
N VAL A 75 0.04 4.86 -8.59
CA VAL A 75 0.28 6.13 -7.90
C VAL A 75 -0.50 6.12 -6.59
N ASN A 76 0.21 6.16 -5.46
CA ASN A 76 -0.39 6.22 -4.12
C ASN A 76 -0.31 7.66 -3.59
N SER A 77 -1.29 8.48 -3.91
CA SER A 77 -1.38 9.86 -3.42
C SER A 77 -2.83 10.28 -3.19
N HIS A 78 -3.15 10.67 -1.96
CA HIS A 78 -4.46 11.27 -1.64
C HIS A 78 -4.55 12.75 -2.04
N CYS A 79 -3.40 13.40 -2.29
CA CYS A 79 -3.29 14.80 -2.72
C CYS A 79 -2.41 14.90 -3.96
N PRO A 80 -2.78 14.26 -5.08
CA PRO A 80 -1.97 14.29 -6.28
C PRO A 80 -1.89 15.73 -6.85
N ALA A 81 -0.73 16.08 -7.38
CA ALA A 81 -0.56 17.34 -8.12
C ALA A 81 -1.32 17.28 -9.45
N ASP A 82 -1.38 16.11 -10.05
CA ASP A 82 -2.13 15.81 -11.29
C ASP A 82 -3.09 14.64 -11.04
N PRO A 83 -4.37 14.92 -10.76
CA PRO A 83 -5.41 13.91 -10.57
C PRO A 83 -5.69 13.06 -11.81
N ASP A 84 -5.61 13.64 -13.00
CA ASP A 84 -5.91 12.95 -14.25
C ASP A 84 -4.80 11.94 -14.58
N MET A 85 -3.55 12.30 -14.36
CA MET A 85 -2.42 11.36 -14.49
C MET A 85 -2.55 10.20 -13.49
N LEU A 86 -2.99 10.45 -12.26
CA LEU A 86 -3.23 9.40 -11.28
C LEU A 86 -4.30 8.41 -11.76
N LEU A 87 -5.42 8.91 -12.28
CA LEU A 87 -6.47 8.07 -12.87
C LEU A 87 -5.96 7.32 -14.12
N LYS A 88 -5.25 8.00 -15.00
CA LYS A 88 -4.68 7.39 -16.21
C LYS A 88 -3.76 6.20 -15.88
N VAL A 89 -2.89 6.35 -14.87
CA VAL A 89 -1.97 5.28 -14.43
C VAL A 89 -2.73 4.17 -13.71
N ASN A 90 -3.54 4.50 -12.69
CA ASN A 90 -4.16 3.49 -11.83
C ASN A 90 -5.34 2.76 -12.48
N VAL A 91 -6.01 3.36 -13.45
CA VAL A 91 -7.13 2.75 -14.18
C VAL A 91 -6.67 2.27 -15.55
N GLY A 92 -6.21 3.18 -16.41
CA GLY A 92 -5.79 2.85 -17.77
C GLY A 92 -4.58 1.91 -17.80
N GLY A 93 -3.55 2.24 -17.01
CA GLY A 93 -2.33 1.42 -16.90
C GLY A 93 -2.59 0.03 -16.33
N ALA A 94 -3.50 -0.10 -15.37
CA ALA A 94 -3.87 -1.40 -14.82
C ALA A 94 -4.59 -2.30 -15.84
N ALA A 95 -5.55 -1.77 -16.58
CA ALA A 95 -6.21 -2.50 -17.68
C ALA A 95 -5.23 -2.83 -18.82
N ALA A 96 -4.32 -1.90 -19.16
CA ALA A 96 -3.28 -2.15 -20.16
C ALA A 96 -2.35 -3.29 -19.75
N ALA A 97 -2.00 -3.41 -18.47
CA ALA A 97 -1.19 -4.51 -17.95
C ALA A 97 -1.87 -5.89 -18.16
N VAL A 98 -3.19 -5.98 -17.99
CA VAL A 98 -3.95 -7.22 -18.24
C VAL A 98 -3.92 -7.56 -19.75
N ARG A 99 -4.18 -6.58 -20.62
CA ARG A 99 -4.14 -6.82 -22.08
C ARG A 99 -2.73 -7.17 -22.57
N ALA A 100 -1.71 -6.54 -21.98
CA ALA A 100 -0.31 -6.88 -22.27
C ALA A 100 0.04 -8.30 -21.84
N ALA A 101 -0.45 -8.75 -20.67
CA ALA A 101 -0.29 -10.11 -20.19
C ALA A 101 -0.91 -11.12 -21.14
N ALA A 102 -2.13 -10.90 -21.61
CA ALA A 102 -2.79 -11.73 -22.62
C ALA A 102 -1.98 -11.84 -23.92
N ARG A 103 -1.49 -10.70 -24.43
CA ARG A 103 -0.65 -10.67 -25.66
C ARG A 103 0.66 -11.42 -25.49
N ALA A 104 1.24 -11.41 -24.29
CA ALA A 104 2.46 -12.13 -23.97
C ALA A 104 2.23 -13.62 -23.67
N GLY A 105 0.98 -14.09 -23.66
CA GLY A 105 0.60 -15.47 -23.35
C GLY A 105 0.61 -15.78 -21.85
N ILE A 106 0.57 -14.77 -20.98
CA ILE A 106 0.46 -14.95 -19.53
C ILE A 106 -1.01 -15.23 -19.19
N GLY A 107 -1.27 -16.42 -18.65
CA GLY A 107 -2.62 -16.85 -18.29
C GLY A 107 -3.09 -16.38 -16.92
N ARG A 108 -2.18 -15.95 -16.00
CA ARG A 108 -2.53 -15.58 -14.63
C ARG A 108 -1.78 -14.35 -14.14
N MET A 109 -2.52 -13.42 -13.50
CA MET A 109 -1.98 -12.19 -12.93
C MET A 109 -2.53 -11.95 -11.52
N VAL A 110 -1.67 -11.49 -10.60
CA VAL A 110 -2.08 -10.90 -9.32
C VAL A 110 -2.08 -9.38 -9.44
N TYR A 111 -3.22 -8.78 -9.17
CA TYR A 111 -3.40 -7.32 -9.18
C TYR A 111 -3.40 -6.74 -7.77
N THR A 112 -2.51 -5.79 -7.52
CA THR A 112 -2.50 -5.03 -6.27
C THR A 112 -3.49 -3.87 -6.31
N SER A 113 -4.67 -4.11 -5.80
CA SER A 113 -5.68 -3.10 -5.57
C SER A 113 -5.39 -2.34 -4.25
N SER A 114 -6.37 -2.06 -3.46
CA SER A 114 -6.27 -1.45 -2.12
C SER A 114 -7.56 -1.70 -1.36
N ALA A 115 -7.51 -1.85 -0.06
CA ALA A 115 -8.73 -1.87 0.76
C ALA A 115 -9.59 -0.59 0.58
N ALA A 116 -8.98 0.52 0.16
CA ALA A 116 -9.70 1.75 -0.18
C ALA A 116 -10.69 1.59 -1.36
N SER A 117 -10.51 0.57 -2.23
CA SER A 117 -11.42 0.28 -3.35
C SER A 117 -12.77 -0.28 -2.90
N LEU A 118 -12.83 -0.88 -1.71
CA LEU A 118 -14.05 -1.49 -1.16
C LEU A 118 -15.17 -0.46 -0.96
N GLY A 119 -14.78 0.75 -0.52
CA GLY A 119 -15.72 1.84 -0.33
C GLY A 119 -16.79 1.53 0.73
N GLU A 120 -16.42 0.92 1.83
CA GLU A 120 -17.31 0.58 2.94
C GLU A 120 -18.01 1.82 3.52
N PRO A 121 -19.26 1.73 3.98
CA PRO A 121 -19.95 2.80 4.69
C PRO A 121 -19.23 3.19 5.99
N ALA A 122 -19.34 4.48 6.37
CA ALA A 122 -18.73 4.96 7.61
C ALA A 122 -19.22 4.17 8.84
N GLY A 123 -18.29 3.79 9.70
CA GLY A 123 -18.59 3.06 10.92
C GLY A 123 -18.80 1.56 10.75
N THR A 124 -18.72 1.03 9.52
CA THR A 124 -18.80 -0.41 9.25
C THR A 124 -17.40 -1.03 9.09
N VAL A 125 -17.35 -2.35 9.00
CA VAL A 125 -16.13 -3.10 8.65
C VAL A 125 -16.22 -3.48 7.17
N GLY A 126 -15.22 -3.10 6.38
CA GLY A 126 -15.12 -3.47 4.96
C GLY A 126 -14.66 -4.91 4.80
N THR A 127 -15.41 -5.67 4.02
CA THR A 127 -15.13 -7.04 3.59
C THR A 127 -15.11 -7.08 2.07
N GLU A 128 -14.71 -8.19 1.49
CA GLU A 128 -14.73 -8.41 0.04
C GLU A 128 -16.13 -8.26 -0.57
N ASP A 129 -17.16 -8.60 0.22
CA ASP A 129 -18.57 -8.60 -0.23
C ASP A 129 -19.30 -7.27 0.06
N CYS A 130 -18.59 -6.27 0.61
CA CYS A 130 -19.26 -5.03 0.96
C CYS A 130 -19.74 -4.26 -0.28
N THR A 131 -20.95 -3.68 -0.18
CA THR A 131 -21.46 -2.77 -1.21
C THR A 131 -20.75 -1.43 -1.12
N HIS A 132 -20.20 -0.98 -2.24
CA HIS A 132 -19.56 0.34 -2.30
C HIS A 132 -20.54 1.46 -1.98
N ARG A 133 -20.17 2.39 -1.09
CA ARG A 133 -20.99 3.52 -0.59
C ARG A 133 -21.46 4.51 -1.65
N GLY A 134 -21.07 4.35 -2.93
CA GLY A 134 -21.51 5.22 -4.03
C GLY A 134 -20.80 6.58 -4.10
N SER A 135 -19.79 6.83 -3.24
CA SER A 135 -19.03 8.08 -3.23
C SER A 135 -17.57 7.85 -2.83
N TYR A 136 -16.68 8.76 -3.25
CA TYR A 136 -15.24 8.65 -3.00
C TYR A 136 -14.76 9.70 -1.99
N LEU A 137 -13.89 9.31 -1.07
CA LEU A 137 -13.26 10.22 -0.11
C LEU A 137 -12.11 10.99 -0.75
N SER A 138 -11.43 10.37 -1.73
CA SER A 138 -10.33 10.97 -2.47
C SER A 138 -10.32 10.49 -3.93
N VAL A 139 -9.52 11.15 -4.77
CA VAL A 139 -9.25 10.70 -6.15
C VAL A 139 -8.50 9.37 -6.13
N TYR A 140 -7.68 9.13 -5.10
CA TYR A 140 -6.99 7.85 -4.93
C TYR A 140 -7.99 6.71 -4.73
N ASP A 141 -8.96 6.85 -3.80
CA ASP A 141 -9.99 5.81 -3.57
C ASP A 141 -10.76 5.53 -4.86
N ARG A 142 -11.15 6.60 -5.59
CA ARG A 142 -11.78 6.49 -6.90
C ARG A 142 -10.93 5.69 -7.86
N SER A 143 -9.65 6.02 -7.96
CA SER A 143 -8.72 5.37 -8.91
C SER A 143 -8.51 3.89 -8.61
N LYS A 144 -8.53 3.50 -7.33
CA LYS A 144 -8.39 2.09 -6.94
C LYS A 144 -9.66 1.31 -7.19
N HIS A 145 -10.83 1.90 -6.93
CA HIS A 145 -12.12 1.27 -7.23
C HIS A 145 -12.32 1.11 -8.75
N GLU A 146 -12.20 2.20 -9.52
CA GLU A 146 -12.35 2.16 -10.97
C GLU A 146 -11.26 1.30 -11.65
N GLY A 147 -10.03 1.31 -11.10
CA GLY A 147 -8.94 0.46 -11.58
C GLY A 147 -9.22 -1.02 -11.40
N GLU A 148 -9.77 -1.42 -10.25
CA GLU A 148 -10.16 -2.81 -10.00
C GLU A 148 -11.28 -3.24 -10.96
N GLN A 149 -12.29 -2.41 -11.18
CA GLN A 149 -13.34 -2.67 -12.18
C GLN A 149 -12.77 -2.80 -13.60
N ALA A 150 -11.84 -1.92 -13.99
CA ALA A 150 -11.22 -1.95 -15.30
C ALA A 150 -10.35 -3.20 -15.52
N VAL A 151 -9.67 -3.67 -14.46
CA VAL A 151 -8.90 -4.91 -14.47
C VAL A 151 -9.80 -6.12 -14.63
N VAL A 152 -10.91 -6.19 -13.88
CA VAL A 152 -11.89 -7.29 -13.99
C VAL A 152 -12.52 -7.34 -15.39
N ALA A 153 -12.89 -6.18 -15.93
CA ALA A 153 -13.45 -6.10 -17.29
C ALA A 153 -12.43 -6.57 -18.35
N ALA A 154 -11.19 -6.07 -18.28
CA ALA A 154 -10.14 -6.48 -19.21
C ALA A 154 -9.80 -7.97 -19.07
N ALA A 155 -9.79 -8.51 -17.85
CA ALA A 155 -9.55 -9.93 -17.60
C ALA A 155 -10.60 -10.83 -18.25
N ALA A 156 -11.88 -10.46 -18.11
CA ALA A 156 -12.98 -11.18 -18.73
C ALA A 156 -12.93 -11.11 -20.28
N GLU A 157 -12.58 -9.94 -20.84
CA GLU A 157 -12.44 -9.75 -22.28
C GLU A 157 -11.28 -10.55 -22.87
N MET A 158 -10.14 -10.58 -22.17
CA MET A 158 -8.90 -11.15 -22.67
C MET A 158 -8.67 -12.62 -22.27
N GLY A 159 -9.52 -13.18 -21.40
CA GLY A 159 -9.37 -14.54 -20.91
C GLY A 159 -8.15 -14.76 -19.97
N VAL A 160 -7.73 -13.71 -19.27
CA VAL A 160 -6.65 -13.78 -18.27
C VAL A 160 -7.24 -14.05 -16.89
N GLU A 161 -6.73 -15.01 -16.15
CA GLU A 161 -7.08 -15.20 -14.77
C GLU A 161 -6.47 -14.07 -13.90
N VAL A 162 -7.31 -13.28 -13.26
CA VAL A 162 -6.84 -12.22 -12.37
C VAL A 162 -7.37 -12.44 -10.96
N VAL A 163 -6.46 -12.37 -10.00
CA VAL A 163 -6.78 -12.35 -8.57
C VAL A 163 -6.38 -10.99 -8.02
N ALA A 164 -7.30 -10.29 -7.35
CA ALA A 164 -7.00 -9.01 -6.73
C ALA A 164 -6.59 -9.21 -5.26
N VAL A 165 -5.59 -8.48 -4.80
CA VAL A 165 -5.28 -8.31 -3.38
C VAL A 165 -5.51 -6.87 -2.98
N ASN A 166 -6.18 -6.65 -1.85
CA ASN A 166 -6.62 -5.35 -1.37
C ASN A 166 -5.95 -5.03 -0.02
N PRO A 167 -4.66 -4.64 -0.02
CA PRO A 167 -3.97 -4.33 1.23
C PRO A 167 -4.58 -3.11 1.92
N SER A 168 -4.69 -3.17 3.23
CA SER A 168 -4.90 -2.03 4.11
C SER A 168 -3.62 -1.17 4.18
N SER A 169 -3.38 -0.39 5.23
CA SER A 169 -2.15 0.38 5.31
C SER A 169 -0.95 -0.54 5.58
N VAL A 170 -0.15 -0.80 4.55
CA VAL A 170 1.03 -1.66 4.66
C VAL A 170 2.10 -1.01 5.53
N GLN A 171 2.61 -1.73 6.52
CA GLN A 171 3.59 -1.26 7.50
C GLN A 171 4.83 -2.15 7.51
N GLY A 172 5.94 -1.57 7.98
CA GLY A 172 7.22 -2.25 8.11
C GLY A 172 8.35 -1.50 7.40
N PRO A 173 9.61 -1.89 7.65
CA PRO A 173 10.78 -1.35 6.95
C PRO A 173 10.72 -1.58 5.42
N PRO A 174 11.24 -0.66 4.60
CA PRO A 174 11.86 0.63 4.90
C PRO A 174 10.90 1.83 4.72
N ARG A 175 9.70 1.79 5.30
CA ARG A 175 8.67 2.80 5.07
C ARG A 175 8.82 4.01 5.99
N THR A 176 9.16 5.18 5.42
CA THR A 176 9.24 6.46 6.15
C THR A 176 7.96 7.31 6.06
N GLY A 177 7.05 6.99 5.14
CA GLY A 177 5.79 7.73 4.93
C GLY A 177 4.57 7.07 5.59
N GLY A 178 3.41 7.75 5.52
CA GLY A 178 2.16 7.24 6.09
C GLY A 178 2.27 6.99 7.60
N ASN A 179 1.80 5.82 8.06
CA ASN A 179 1.84 5.46 9.48
C ASN A 179 3.29 5.26 9.99
N GLY A 180 4.22 4.79 9.15
CA GLY A 180 5.65 4.72 9.51
C GLY A 180 6.21 6.10 9.88
N GLY A 181 5.86 7.13 9.11
CA GLY A 181 6.24 8.51 9.42
C GLY A 181 5.62 9.03 10.73
N ILE A 182 4.41 8.56 11.09
CA ILE A 182 3.77 8.91 12.37
C ILE A 182 4.54 8.28 13.53
N ILE A 183 4.95 7.01 13.42
CA ILE A 183 5.79 6.33 14.42
C ILE A 183 7.11 7.10 14.58
N ILE A 184 7.81 7.39 13.51
CA ILE A 184 9.08 8.14 13.53
C ILE A 184 8.89 9.54 14.16
N ALA A 185 7.81 10.24 13.83
CA ALA A 185 7.50 11.55 14.42
C ALA A 185 7.23 11.45 15.92
N TYR A 186 6.49 10.43 16.36
CA TYR A 186 6.26 10.18 17.79
C TYR A 186 7.57 9.90 18.52
N LEU A 187 8.40 9.00 18.01
CA LEU A 187 9.70 8.66 18.59
C LEU A 187 10.61 9.89 18.73
N ASN A 188 10.52 10.84 17.82
CA ASN A 188 11.30 12.09 17.87
C ASN A 188 10.64 13.23 18.68
N GLY A 189 9.49 13.01 19.33
CA GLY A 189 8.77 14.07 20.04
C GLY A 189 8.14 15.12 19.15
N LYS A 190 7.94 14.81 17.86
CA LYS A 190 7.39 15.72 16.83
C LYS A 190 5.91 15.46 16.53
N LEU A 191 5.21 14.69 17.39
CA LEU A 191 3.79 14.39 17.25
C LEU A 191 2.99 14.98 18.43
N PRO A 192 2.73 16.30 18.48
CA PRO A 192 2.02 16.93 19.61
C PRO A 192 0.54 16.57 19.65
N ALA A 193 -0.04 16.20 18.51
CA ALA A 193 -1.46 15.84 18.39
C ALA A 193 -1.68 14.85 17.27
N PHE A 194 -2.70 14.01 17.41
CA PHE A 194 -3.16 13.08 16.39
C PHE A 194 -4.69 13.06 16.32
N VAL A 195 -5.24 12.49 15.26
CA VAL A 195 -6.69 12.43 15.05
C VAL A 195 -7.27 11.21 15.75
N ASP A 196 -8.42 11.40 16.40
CA ASP A 196 -9.23 10.32 16.98
C ASP A 196 -9.90 9.52 15.84
N THR A 197 -9.36 8.34 15.52
CA THR A 197 -9.78 7.53 14.37
C THR A 197 -9.35 6.06 14.53
N TYR A 198 -9.74 5.23 13.56
CA TYR A 198 -9.23 3.86 13.41
C TYR A 198 -8.15 3.79 12.33
N VAL A 199 -7.21 2.87 12.50
CA VAL A 199 -6.13 2.57 11.58
C VAL A 199 -6.09 1.07 11.31
N SER A 200 -6.27 0.68 10.07
CA SER A 200 -6.14 -0.71 9.62
C SER A 200 -4.76 -0.91 9.02
N VAL A 201 -4.05 -1.93 9.47
CA VAL A 201 -2.65 -2.18 9.10
C VAL A 201 -2.43 -3.64 8.70
N VAL A 202 -1.53 -3.84 7.77
CA VAL A 202 -0.97 -5.14 7.40
C VAL A 202 0.55 -5.03 7.36
N ASP A 203 1.23 -6.05 7.84
CA ASP A 203 2.69 -6.13 7.74
C ASP A 203 3.15 -6.25 6.28
N ILE A 204 4.31 -5.70 5.94
CA ILE A 204 4.87 -5.78 4.58
C ILE A 204 5.14 -7.23 4.17
N GLN A 205 5.60 -8.08 5.09
CA GLN A 205 5.86 -9.49 4.81
C GLN A 205 4.56 -10.25 4.57
N ASP A 206 3.52 -10.00 5.39
CA ASP A 206 2.19 -10.60 5.21
C ASP A 206 1.54 -10.10 3.91
N CYS A 207 1.74 -8.83 3.57
CA CYS A 207 1.28 -8.28 2.30
C CYS A 207 1.94 -9.00 1.12
N VAL A 208 3.25 -9.23 1.16
CA VAL A 208 3.99 -9.99 0.13
C VAL A 208 3.52 -11.45 0.09
N GLU A 209 3.42 -12.11 1.24
CA GLU A 209 2.95 -13.49 1.31
C GLU A 209 1.51 -13.63 0.77
N GLY A 210 0.65 -12.66 1.08
CA GLY A 210 -0.70 -12.59 0.51
C GLY A 210 -0.73 -12.52 -1.02
N HIS A 211 0.24 -11.83 -1.64
CA HIS A 211 0.37 -11.82 -3.12
C HIS A 211 0.80 -13.20 -3.65
N LEU A 212 1.73 -13.87 -2.99
CA LEU A 212 2.21 -15.18 -3.39
C LEU A 212 1.12 -16.24 -3.25
N LEU A 213 0.44 -16.25 -2.12
CA LEU A 213 -0.68 -17.16 -1.86
C LEU A 213 -1.87 -16.89 -2.81
N ALA A 214 -2.15 -15.63 -3.14
CA ALA A 214 -3.16 -15.28 -4.14
C ALA A 214 -2.79 -15.81 -5.54
N ALA A 215 -1.51 -15.78 -5.92
CA ALA A 215 -1.05 -16.40 -7.16
C ALA A 215 -1.25 -17.92 -7.18
N GLU A 216 -1.01 -18.60 -6.06
CA GLU A 216 -1.04 -20.05 -5.93
C GLU A 216 -2.44 -20.61 -5.71
N ARG A 217 -3.27 -19.93 -4.88
CA ARG A 217 -4.52 -20.47 -4.35
C ARG A 217 -5.74 -19.60 -4.59
N GLY A 218 -5.52 -18.32 -4.97
CA GLY A 218 -6.62 -17.38 -5.16
C GLY A 218 -7.53 -17.79 -6.30
N GLU A 219 -8.83 -17.62 -6.14
CA GLU A 219 -9.82 -17.89 -7.18
C GLU A 219 -9.86 -16.74 -8.18
N SER A 220 -9.89 -17.06 -9.47
CA SER A 220 -9.92 -16.06 -10.54
C SER A 220 -11.19 -15.21 -10.48
N GLY A 221 -11.03 -13.91 -10.60
CA GLY A 221 -12.11 -12.94 -10.47
C GLY A 221 -12.37 -12.48 -9.03
N GLU A 222 -11.80 -13.18 -8.03
CA GLU A 222 -11.97 -12.84 -6.63
C GLU A 222 -10.96 -11.82 -6.13
N ARG A 223 -11.29 -11.19 -5.01
CA ARG A 223 -10.43 -10.26 -4.30
C ARG A 223 -10.24 -10.70 -2.84
N TYR A 224 -9.07 -10.37 -2.29
CA TYR A 224 -8.71 -10.72 -0.91
C TYR A 224 -8.20 -9.49 -0.17
N VAL A 225 -8.91 -9.11 0.89
CA VAL A 225 -8.49 -8.03 1.78
C VAL A 225 -7.31 -8.50 2.63
N LEU A 226 -6.20 -7.78 2.55
CA LEU A 226 -5.04 -8.05 3.39
C LEU A 226 -5.01 -7.05 4.55
N ASN A 227 -5.48 -7.49 5.72
CA ASN A 227 -5.55 -6.66 6.93
C ASN A 227 -5.23 -7.51 8.16
N GLY A 228 -4.07 -7.25 8.79
CA GLY A 228 -3.63 -7.99 9.98
C GLY A 228 -4.27 -7.47 11.27
N ALA A 229 -4.49 -6.16 11.36
CA ALA A 229 -5.13 -5.56 12.53
C ALA A 229 -5.83 -4.25 12.21
N THR A 230 -6.92 -3.99 12.94
CA THR A 230 -7.57 -2.68 13.00
C THR A 230 -7.50 -2.16 14.43
N LEU A 231 -6.88 -1.01 14.63
CA LEU A 231 -6.62 -0.41 15.93
C LEU A 231 -7.25 0.98 16.01
N HIS A 232 -7.70 1.37 17.19
CA HIS A 232 -7.92 2.77 17.48
C HIS A 232 -6.57 3.51 17.51
N SER A 233 -6.51 4.74 17.05
CA SER A 233 -5.27 5.53 16.95
C SER A 233 -4.54 5.66 18.30
N LEU A 234 -5.29 5.75 19.41
CA LEU A 234 -4.71 5.74 20.76
C LEU A 234 -4.03 4.41 21.09
N GLN A 235 -4.67 3.28 20.80
CA GLN A 235 -4.10 1.94 21.01
C GLN A 235 -2.82 1.75 20.21
N ALA A 236 -2.79 2.23 18.95
CA ALA A 236 -1.60 2.16 18.12
C ALA A 236 -0.43 2.96 18.74
N LEU A 237 -0.71 4.15 19.30
CA LEU A 237 0.29 4.96 20.00
C LEU A 237 0.71 4.34 21.32
N GLU A 238 -0.18 3.67 22.05
CA GLU A 238 0.12 2.95 23.28
C GLU A 238 1.13 1.81 23.02
N ILE A 239 0.89 0.99 21.98
CA ILE A 239 1.83 -0.07 21.57
C ILE A 239 3.21 0.52 21.27
N VAL A 240 3.28 1.60 20.44
CA VAL A 240 4.55 2.26 20.12
C VAL A 240 5.23 2.82 21.39
N SER A 241 4.44 3.38 22.32
CA SER A 241 4.91 3.89 23.60
C SER A 241 5.50 2.78 24.48
N GLU A 242 4.86 1.63 24.54
CA GLU A 242 5.32 0.47 25.31
C GLU A 242 6.63 -0.08 24.76
N LEU A 243 6.69 -0.31 23.43
CA LEU A 243 7.87 -0.85 22.76
C LEU A 243 9.09 0.07 22.83
N SER A 244 8.89 1.38 22.75
CA SER A 244 9.98 2.37 22.73
C SER A 244 10.33 2.95 24.11
N ALA A 245 9.51 2.70 25.11
CA ALA A 245 9.53 3.36 26.43
C ALA A 245 9.37 4.90 26.37
N VAL A 246 8.99 5.46 25.21
CA VAL A 246 8.65 6.88 25.07
C VAL A 246 7.27 7.13 25.69
N ARG A 247 7.14 8.19 26.49
CA ARG A 247 5.91 8.55 27.22
C ARG A 247 5.41 9.95 26.88
N ASP A 248 5.57 10.36 25.63
CA ASP A 248 5.12 11.67 25.18
C ASP A 248 3.58 11.71 25.13
N ARG A 249 3.01 12.83 25.59
CA ARG A 249 1.56 13.07 25.52
C ARG A 249 1.18 13.56 24.13
N VAL A 250 0.35 12.78 23.45
CA VAL A 250 -0.27 13.16 22.17
C VAL A 250 -1.72 13.57 22.42
N ARG A 251 -2.11 14.77 22.01
CA ARG A 251 -3.49 15.24 22.13
C ARG A 251 -4.34 14.60 21.03
N MET A 252 -5.41 13.91 21.40
CA MET A 252 -6.38 13.41 20.43
C MET A 252 -7.29 14.56 19.97
N ILE A 253 -7.31 14.80 18.65
CA ILE A 253 -8.12 15.86 18.02
C ILE A 253 -9.45 15.27 17.58
N PRO A 254 -10.59 15.76 18.09
CA PRO A 254 -11.90 15.30 17.63
C PRO A 254 -12.12 15.58 16.13
N PRO A 255 -12.80 14.67 15.39
CA PRO A 255 -13.04 14.79 13.96
C PRO A 255 -13.56 16.14 13.48
N PRO A 256 -14.54 16.81 14.15
CA PRO A 256 -15.02 18.12 13.71
C PRO A 256 -13.94 19.20 13.74
N VAL A 257 -13.10 19.19 14.78
CA VAL A 257 -11.99 20.14 14.95
C VAL A 257 -10.92 19.93 13.87
N ALA A 258 -10.57 18.68 13.58
CA ALA A 258 -9.63 18.35 12.51
C ALA A 258 -10.14 18.82 11.14
N ARG A 259 -11.43 18.63 10.84
CA ARG A 259 -12.06 19.10 9.59
C ARG A 259 -11.99 20.63 9.46
N ALA A 260 -12.33 21.36 10.51
CA ALA A 260 -12.29 22.82 10.52
C ALA A 260 -10.84 23.34 10.35
N ALA A 261 -9.89 22.79 11.08
CA ALA A 261 -8.48 23.18 11.01
C ALA A 261 -7.91 23.02 9.60
N VAL A 262 -8.18 21.89 8.93
CA VAL A 262 -7.70 21.66 7.56
C VAL A 262 -8.39 22.58 6.56
N ALA A 263 -9.68 22.86 6.70
CA ALA A 263 -10.38 23.79 5.83
C ALA A 263 -9.78 25.20 5.90
N LEU A 264 -9.45 25.67 7.11
CA LEU A 264 -8.79 26.95 7.33
C LEU A 264 -7.35 26.97 6.76
N ALA A 265 -6.59 25.90 7.01
CA ALA A 265 -5.24 25.78 6.47
C ALA A 265 -5.23 25.81 4.94
N GLU A 266 -6.10 25.05 4.26
CA GLU A 266 -6.22 25.09 2.80
C GLU A 266 -6.56 26.48 2.27
N ALA A 267 -7.52 27.18 2.91
CA ALA A 267 -7.87 28.54 2.53
C ALA A 267 -6.65 29.47 2.63
N ALA A 268 -5.89 29.39 3.73
CA ALA A 268 -4.68 30.18 3.93
C ALA A 268 -3.57 29.86 2.92
N TYR A 269 -3.38 28.58 2.55
CA TYR A 269 -2.42 28.18 1.52
C TYR A 269 -2.83 28.69 0.13
N ARG A 270 -4.11 28.57 -0.24
CA ARG A 270 -4.65 29.10 -1.51
C ARG A 270 -4.46 30.62 -1.64
N LEU A 271 -4.70 31.38 -0.58
CA LEU A 271 -4.47 32.82 -0.56
C LEU A 271 -2.99 33.17 -0.78
N ARG A 272 -2.06 32.27 -0.45
CA ARG A 272 -0.62 32.44 -0.64
C ARG A 272 -0.10 31.81 -1.95
N GLY A 273 -0.97 31.30 -2.82
CA GLY A 273 -0.57 30.63 -4.07
C GLY A 273 0.23 29.33 -3.87
N LYS A 274 0.12 28.70 -2.68
CA LYS A 274 0.86 27.47 -2.34
C LYS A 274 -0.08 26.27 -2.26
N THR A 275 0.41 25.11 -2.63
CA THR A 275 -0.29 23.82 -2.43
C THR A 275 -0.08 23.33 -1.00
N PRO A 276 -1.15 23.01 -0.25
CA PRO A 276 -1.01 22.49 1.11
C PRO A 276 -0.42 21.05 1.09
N SER A 277 0.46 20.77 2.03
CA SER A 277 1.01 19.41 2.24
C SER A 277 -0.03 18.39 2.73
N ILE A 278 -1.12 18.90 3.32
CA ILE A 278 -2.28 18.12 3.76
C ILE A 278 -3.52 18.71 3.11
N CYS A 279 -4.22 17.92 2.28
CA CYS A 279 -5.45 18.31 1.61
C CYS A 279 -6.69 17.74 2.31
N ARG A 280 -7.87 18.33 2.03
CA ARG A 280 -9.16 17.87 2.60
C ARG A 280 -9.45 16.41 2.28
N ALA A 281 -9.06 15.93 1.10
CA ALA A 281 -9.28 14.55 0.71
C ALA A 281 -8.53 13.59 1.66
N ARG A 282 -7.25 13.84 1.94
CA ARG A 282 -6.46 13.03 2.88
C ARG A 282 -7.08 13.03 4.28
N VAL A 283 -7.55 14.18 4.75
CA VAL A 283 -8.20 14.27 6.07
C VAL A 283 -9.54 13.54 6.08
N ARG A 284 -10.35 13.64 5.03
CA ARG A 284 -11.58 12.85 4.92
C ARG A 284 -11.31 11.35 5.01
N THR A 285 -10.29 10.87 4.30
CA THR A 285 -9.89 9.46 4.34
C THR A 285 -9.46 9.04 5.76
N ILE A 286 -8.64 9.84 6.44
CA ILE A 286 -8.22 9.56 7.83
C ILE A 286 -9.44 9.56 8.76
N LEU A 287 -10.32 10.58 8.66
CA LEU A 287 -11.48 10.73 9.52
C LEU A 287 -12.62 9.75 9.23
N HIS A 288 -12.56 9.05 8.11
CA HIS A 288 -13.50 7.96 7.84
C HIS A 288 -13.31 6.81 8.84
N GLY A 289 -12.07 6.60 9.28
CA GLY A 289 -11.74 5.57 10.27
C GLY A 289 -11.93 4.18 9.70
N HIS A 290 -11.27 3.92 8.60
CA HIS A 290 -11.34 2.65 7.87
C HIS A 290 -11.07 1.45 8.78
N ARG A 291 -11.99 0.49 8.75
CA ARG A 291 -11.88 -0.80 9.41
C ARG A 291 -12.08 -1.90 8.39
N TYR A 292 -11.20 -2.88 8.37
CA TYR A 292 -11.23 -3.95 7.39
C TYR A 292 -11.11 -5.31 8.07
N ASP A 293 -11.73 -6.33 7.45
CA ASP A 293 -11.60 -7.73 7.83
C ASP A 293 -10.73 -8.47 6.80
N GLY A 294 -9.60 -8.99 7.22
CA GLY A 294 -8.68 -9.81 6.41
C GLY A 294 -8.87 -11.31 6.57
N SER A 295 -9.90 -11.77 7.26
CA SER A 295 -10.07 -13.18 7.61
C SER A 295 -10.33 -14.10 6.41
N ARG A 296 -10.83 -13.57 5.28
CA ARG A 296 -11.00 -14.37 4.05
C ARG A 296 -9.65 -14.84 3.52
N ALA A 297 -8.62 -13.98 3.52
CA ALA A 297 -7.28 -14.37 3.10
C ALA A 297 -6.69 -15.47 4.01
N SER A 298 -6.96 -15.44 5.31
CA SER A 298 -6.55 -16.53 6.21
C SER A 298 -7.28 -17.84 5.92
N ARG A 299 -8.59 -17.79 5.73
CA ARG A 299 -9.39 -19.02 5.51
C ARG A 299 -9.13 -19.67 4.16
N GLU A 300 -9.06 -18.88 3.08
CA GLU A 300 -9.03 -19.40 1.72
C GLU A 300 -7.61 -19.50 1.17
N LEU A 301 -6.73 -18.56 1.53
CA LEU A 301 -5.34 -18.58 1.06
C LEU A 301 -4.38 -19.25 2.08
N GLY A 302 -4.78 -19.31 3.36
CA GLY A 302 -3.92 -19.79 4.44
C GLY A 302 -2.92 -18.73 4.91
N LEU A 303 -3.26 -17.44 4.78
CA LEU A 303 -2.38 -16.35 5.23
C LEU A 303 -2.45 -16.21 6.76
N ASP A 304 -1.31 -16.32 7.41
CA ASP A 304 -1.14 -16.00 8.82
C ASP A 304 -0.64 -14.57 8.97
N TYR A 305 -1.29 -13.79 9.84
CA TYR A 305 -0.91 -12.39 10.05
C TYR A 305 0.04 -12.24 11.23
N THR A 306 1.10 -11.47 11.00
CA THR A 306 2.04 -11.03 12.03
C THR A 306 1.35 -10.16 13.08
N PRO A 307 1.56 -10.41 14.38
CA PRO A 307 1.07 -9.52 15.42
C PRO A 307 1.54 -8.08 15.19
N VAL A 308 0.62 -7.13 15.31
CA VAL A 308 0.93 -5.72 14.98
C VAL A 308 2.06 -5.13 15.84
N ALA A 309 2.21 -5.62 17.08
CA ALA A 309 3.32 -5.22 17.97
C ALA A 309 4.67 -5.58 17.35
N ASP A 310 4.81 -6.75 16.72
CA ASP A 310 6.05 -7.19 16.07
C ASP A 310 6.36 -6.34 14.83
N THR A 311 5.33 -5.99 14.06
CA THR A 311 5.46 -5.04 12.92
C THR A 311 5.97 -3.67 13.38
N PHE A 312 5.42 -3.16 14.49
CA PHE A 312 5.85 -1.88 15.05
C PHE A 312 7.24 -1.96 15.66
N ALA A 313 7.59 -3.06 16.35
CA ALA A 313 8.93 -3.28 16.89
C ALA A 313 9.99 -3.25 15.77
N ARG A 314 9.81 -4.02 14.69
CA ARG A 314 10.71 -3.99 13.53
C ARG A 314 10.81 -2.60 12.88
N THR A 315 9.70 -1.86 12.84
CA THR A 315 9.70 -0.48 12.30
C THR A 315 10.52 0.45 13.19
N ILE A 316 10.41 0.33 14.52
CA ILE A 316 11.18 1.12 15.50
C ILE A 316 12.66 0.79 15.41
N GLU A 317 13.02 -0.50 15.43
CA GLU A 317 14.40 -0.98 15.34
C GLU A 317 15.09 -0.47 14.07
N TRP A 318 14.41 -0.64 12.91
CA TRP A 318 14.88 -0.13 11.64
C TRP A 318 15.06 1.40 11.64
N ALA A 319 14.08 2.14 12.16
CA ALA A 319 14.14 3.60 12.18
C ALA A 319 15.30 4.12 13.08
N VAL A 320 15.63 3.39 14.13
CA VAL A 320 16.81 3.67 14.99
C VAL A 320 18.09 3.34 14.24
N ALA A 321 18.19 2.18 13.61
CA ALA A 321 19.37 1.74 12.87
C ALA A 321 19.71 2.68 11.70
N GLU A 322 18.70 3.19 10.98
CA GLU A 322 18.86 4.16 9.89
C GLU A 322 19.08 5.62 10.37
N GLY A 323 19.16 5.85 11.70
CA GLY A 323 19.36 7.21 12.23
C GLY A 323 18.16 8.14 12.05
N LEU A 324 16.98 7.62 11.73
CA LEU A 324 15.74 8.38 11.57
C LEU A 324 15.15 8.85 12.92
N VAL A 325 15.56 8.19 13.99
CA VAL A 325 15.27 8.59 15.37
C VAL A 325 16.49 9.33 15.93
N THR A 326 16.33 10.64 16.13
CA THR A 326 17.45 11.55 16.46
C THR A 326 17.60 11.79 17.97
N ARG A 327 16.62 11.38 18.78
CA ARG A 327 16.71 11.44 20.23
C ARG A 327 17.02 10.05 20.84
N PRO A 328 17.75 9.98 21.98
CA PRO A 328 17.94 8.72 22.70
C PRO A 328 16.60 8.13 23.15
N LEU A 329 16.36 6.86 22.83
CA LEU A 329 15.19 6.15 23.33
C LEU A 329 15.45 5.62 24.75
N PRO A 330 14.51 5.78 25.70
CA PRO A 330 14.70 5.32 27.09
C PRO A 330 14.94 3.81 27.21
N GLY A 331 14.47 3.00 26.24
CA GLY A 331 14.66 1.55 26.20
C GLY A 331 16.02 1.09 25.66
N ALA A 332 16.68 1.89 24.81
CA ALA A 332 17.96 1.54 24.20
C ALA A 332 19.14 1.50 25.20
N GLN A 333 19.02 2.14 26.37
CA GLN A 333 20.06 2.16 27.40
C GLN A 333 20.08 0.89 28.27
N ARG A 334 19.09 -0.01 28.15
CA ARG A 334 19.05 -1.26 28.98
C ARG A 334 19.64 -2.48 28.29
N ALA A 335 19.98 -2.41 27.00
CA ALA A 335 20.55 -3.53 26.24
C ALA A 335 22.09 -3.55 26.22
N GLY A 336 22.75 -2.60 26.89
CA GLY A 336 24.22 -2.46 26.95
C GLY A 336 24.79 -2.42 28.36
N ALA A 337 24.06 -2.92 29.37
CA ALA A 337 24.55 -3.00 30.75
C ALA A 337 24.60 -4.45 31.23
#